data_f765a3c994dc3694b45600cb41474bfc
#
_entry.id   f765a3c994dc3694b45600cb41474bfc
#
_cell.length_a   1.000
_cell.length_b   1.000
_cell.length_c   1.000
_cell.angle_alpha   90.00
_cell.angle_beta   90.00
_cell.angle_gamma   90.00
#
_symmetry.space_group_name_H-M   'P 1'
#
loop_
_entity.id
_entity.type
_entity.pdbx_description
1 polymer ?
#
loop_
_entity_poly.entity_id
_entity_poly.type
_entity_poly.pdbx_seq_one_letter_code
_entity_poly.pdbx_strand_id
1 'polypeptide(L)'
;MTQDLNSYFKELGCDYWYEYDKVYGDLDVKDKVVIQVGGDCGSSAIYFVMKGAKRVIFYESDPNLVEKFRKDVCSWFDCSRIEARGKWDGKDYPDGDIFTIDCEGCEVSLDFSAIRKYQICLVSVHNWIPYEGWAKLIPNLVNWKLVYGSRDSKELTFRSPW
;
A
#
# COMPACT_ATOMS: atom_id res chain seq x y z
N MET A 1 7.03 13.25 24.07
CA MET A 1 7.96 12.17 23.72
C MET A 1 7.59 11.70 22.32
N THR A 2 8.37 12.07 21.32
CA THR A 2 8.24 11.50 19.98
C THR A 2 8.83 10.10 20.06
N GLN A 3 7.99 9.11 20.32
CA GLN A 3 8.39 7.73 20.15
C GLN A 3 8.81 7.57 18.70
N ASP A 4 9.99 7.00 18.47
CA ASP A 4 10.45 6.71 17.12
C ASP A 4 9.46 5.73 16.47
N LEU A 5 8.79 6.18 15.41
CA LEU A 5 7.76 5.38 14.72
C LEU A 5 8.31 4.05 14.19
N ASN A 6 9.59 4.05 13.77
CA ASN A 6 10.22 2.82 13.34
C ASN A 6 10.30 1.80 14.48
N SER A 7 10.72 2.24 15.67
CA SER A 7 10.77 1.37 16.85
C SER A 7 9.39 0.89 17.25
N TYR A 8 8.38 1.78 17.23
CA TYR A 8 7.01 1.42 17.58
C TYR A 8 6.46 0.32 16.66
N PHE A 9 6.51 0.54 15.33
CA PHE A 9 5.99 -0.45 14.39
C PHE A 9 6.79 -1.75 14.35
N LYS A 10 8.11 -1.66 14.57
CA LYS A 10 8.97 -2.84 14.70
C LYS A 10 8.58 -3.70 15.91
N GLU A 11 8.29 -3.09 17.06
CA GLU A 11 7.80 -3.81 18.26
C GLU A 11 6.45 -4.50 18.00
N LEU A 12 5.61 -3.92 17.12
CA LEU A 12 4.37 -4.56 16.68
C LEU A 12 4.59 -5.66 15.63
N GLY A 13 5.81 -5.84 15.13
CA GLY A 13 6.12 -6.77 14.05
C GLY A 13 5.74 -6.26 12.66
N CYS A 14 5.71 -4.94 12.47
CA CYS A 14 5.35 -4.25 11.22
C CYS A 14 6.57 -3.50 10.70
N ASP A 15 7.49 -4.23 10.08
CA ASP A 15 8.88 -3.79 9.87
C ASP A 15 9.13 -2.82 8.69
N TYR A 16 8.12 -2.43 7.93
CA TYR A 16 8.36 -1.80 6.62
C TYR A 16 8.37 -0.27 6.61
N TRP A 17 8.28 0.38 7.77
CA TRP A 17 8.25 1.84 7.86
C TRP A 17 9.43 2.56 7.18
N TYR A 18 10.64 2.02 7.27
CA TYR A 18 11.85 2.61 6.69
C TYR A 18 11.84 2.67 5.15
N GLU A 19 11.01 1.89 4.51
CA GLU A 19 10.88 1.85 3.04
C GLU A 19 9.90 2.91 2.52
N TYR A 20 8.97 3.39 3.36
CA TYR A 20 7.88 4.24 2.90
C TYR A 20 8.33 5.56 2.27
N ASP A 21 9.39 6.19 2.80
CA ASP A 21 9.94 7.40 2.19
C ASP A 21 10.54 7.13 0.80
N LYS A 22 11.04 5.92 0.56
CA LYS A 22 11.59 5.52 -0.74
C LYS A 22 10.49 5.19 -1.75
N VAL A 23 9.43 4.52 -1.31
CA VAL A 23 8.34 4.06 -2.16
C VAL A 23 7.32 5.18 -2.39
N TYR A 24 6.97 5.91 -1.34
CA TYR A 24 5.86 6.86 -1.32
C TYR A 24 6.27 8.31 -1.09
N GLY A 25 7.56 8.59 -0.83
CA GLY A 25 8.03 9.92 -0.43
C GLY A 25 7.71 11.03 -1.43
N ASP A 26 7.76 10.71 -2.72
CA ASP A 26 7.47 11.65 -3.81
C ASP A 26 5.97 11.76 -4.17
N LEU A 27 5.09 11.04 -3.46
CA LEU A 27 3.66 11.17 -3.68
C LEU A 27 3.10 12.42 -3.01
N ASP A 28 2.44 13.26 -3.79
CA ASP A 28 1.57 14.30 -3.23
C ASP A 28 0.25 13.69 -2.78
N VAL A 29 0.20 13.33 -1.50
CA VAL A 29 -1.00 12.74 -0.87
C VAL A 29 -1.85 13.76 -0.13
N LYS A 30 -1.40 15.03 -0.06
CA LYS A 30 -2.10 16.08 0.69
C LYS A 30 -3.52 16.26 0.15
N ASP A 31 -4.48 16.26 1.08
CA ASP A 31 -5.91 16.40 0.80
C ASP A 31 -6.52 15.32 -0.12
N LYS A 32 -5.81 14.21 -0.36
CA LYS A 32 -6.23 13.11 -1.24
C LYS A 32 -6.75 11.90 -0.48
N VAL A 33 -7.59 11.13 -1.17
CA VAL A 33 -8.05 9.81 -0.72
C VAL A 33 -7.12 8.75 -1.29
N VAL A 34 -6.48 7.98 -0.42
CA VAL A 34 -5.55 6.90 -0.78
C VAL A 34 -6.24 5.55 -0.57
N ILE A 35 -6.22 4.72 -1.60
CA ILE A 35 -6.64 3.31 -1.55
C ILE A 35 -5.41 2.44 -1.53
N GLN A 36 -5.30 1.55 -0.56
CA GLN A 36 -4.14 0.69 -0.39
C GLN A 36 -4.56 -0.77 -0.23
N VAL A 37 -3.98 -1.64 -1.04
CA VAL A 37 -4.13 -3.10 -0.93
C VAL A 37 -2.82 -3.68 -0.39
N GLY A 38 -2.90 -4.38 0.75
CA GLY A 38 -1.74 -4.80 1.54
C GLY A 38 -1.34 -3.71 2.54
N GLY A 39 -2.11 -3.57 3.62
CA GLY A 39 -1.93 -2.48 4.58
C GLY A 39 -1.17 -2.88 5.84
N ASP A 40 -0.82 -4.17 5.96
CA ASP A 40 -0.18 -4.70 7.16
C ASP A 40 -0.95 -4.30 8.43
N CYS A 41 -0.31 -3.91 9.50
CA CYS A 41 -0.97 -3.37 10.70
C CYS A 41 -1.33 -1.87 10.58
N GLY A 42 -1.52 -1.36 9.36
CA GLY A 42 -1.89 0.04 9.11
C GLY A 42 -0.73 1.04 9.19
N SER A 43 0.52 0.60 9.26
CA SER A 43 1.69 1.46 9.37
C SER A 43 1.82 2.41 8.18
N SER A 44 1.63 1.92 6.96
CA SER A 44 1.60 2.76 5.75
C SER A 44 0.40 3.71 5.71
N ALA A 45 -0.75 3.30 6.24
CA ALA A 45 -1.91 4.19 6.35
C ALA A 45 -1.64 5.37 7.31
N ILE A 46 -0.97 5.12 8.45
CA ILE A 46 -0.50 6.17 9.35
C ILE A 46 0.49 7.09 8.63
N TYR A 47 1.43 6.53 7.86
CA TYR A 47 2.37 7.33 7.06
C TYR A 47 1.65 8.29 6.11
N PHE A 48 0.66 7.83 5.35
CA PHE A 48 -0.10 8.69 4.45
C PHE A 48 -0.89 9.78 5.19
N VAL A 49 -1.52 9.44 6.32
CA VAL A 49 -2.24 10.43 7.14
C VAL A 49 -1.29 11.50 7.68
N MET A 50 -0.09 11.12 8.12
CA MET A 50 0.94 12.07 8.57
C MET A 50 1.45 12.97 7.43
N LYS A 51 1.48 12.47 6.19
CA LYS A 51 1.78 13.24 4.98
C LYS A 51 0.60 14.12 4.51
N GLY A 52 -0.52 14.12 5.22
CA GLY A 52 -1.66 14.99 4.96
C GLY A 52 -2.77 14.37 4.12
N ALA A 53 -2.81 13.06 3.94
CA ALA A 53 -3.93 12.40 3.26
C ALA A 53 -5.27 12.74 3.94
N LYS A 54 -6.29 13.04 3.13
CA LYS A 54 -7.64 13.31 3.60
C LYS A 54 -8.28 12.08 4.22
N ARG A 55 -8.08 10.93 3.58
CA ARG A 55 -8.59 9.61 4.01
C ARG A 55 -7.71 8.51 3.44
N VAL A 56 -7.58 7.42 4.17
CA VAL A 56 -6.96 6.20 3.69
C VAL A 56 -7.94 5.05 3.87
N ILE A 57 -8.13 4.25 2.83
CA ILE A 57 -8.85 2.97 2.88
C ILE A 57 -7.83 1.89 2.59
N PHE A 58 -7.56 1.00 3.53
CA PHE A 58 -6.64 -0.09 3.29
C PHE A 58 -7.30 -1.47 3.47
N TYR A 59 -6.79 -2.43 2.71
CA TYR A 59 -7.16 -3.84 2.75
C TYR A 59 -6.02 -4.65 3.33
N GLU A 60 -6.34 -5.57 4.23
CA GLU A 60 -5.38 -6.52 4.78
C GLU A 60 -6.03 -7.89 4.91
N SER A 61 -5.33 -8.92 4.40
CA SER A 61 -5.85 -10.29 4.38
C SER A 61 -5.74 -11.01 5.72
N ASP A 62 -4.77 -10.63 6.56
CA ASP A 62 -4.61 -11.18 7.90
C ASP A 62 -5.50 -10.44 8.91
N PRO A 63 -6.56 -11.10 9.43
CA PRO A 63 -7.44 -10.47 10.40
C PRO A 63 -6.73 -10.10 11.71
N ASN A 64 -5.62 -10.77 12.06
CA ASN A 64 -4.84 -10.43 13.25
C ASN A 64 -4.13 -9.08 13.09
N LEU A 65 -3.65 -8.76 11.88
CA LEU A 65 -3.05 -7.47 11.58
C LEU A 65 -4.09 -6.35 11.59
N VAL A 66 -5.29 -6.61 11.05
CA VAL A 66 -6.42 -5.66 11.13
C VAL A 66 -6.84 -5.42 12.59
N GLU A 67 -6.87 -6.46 13.41
CA GLU A 67 -7.18 -6.32 14.83
C GLU A 67 -6.09 -5.53 15.57
N LYS A 68 -4.81 -5.82 15.31
CA LYS A 68 -3.66 -5.09 15.82
C LYS A 68 -3.74 -3.60 15.47
N PHE A 69 -4.08 -3.27 14.23
CA PHE A 69 -4.35 -1.89 13.82
C PHE A 69 -5.41 -1.24 14.71
N ARG A 70 -6.57 -1.88 14.87
CA ARG A 70 -7.69 -1.32 15.64
C ARG A 70 -7.41 -1.17 17.12
N LYS A 71 -6.72 -2.14 17.74
CA LYS A 71 -6.49 -2.17 19.18
C LYS A 71 -5.21 -1.42 19.59
N ASP A 72 -4.12 -1.68 18.88
CA ASP A 72 -2.81 -1.18 19.29
C ASP A 72 -2.49 0.15 18.59
N VAL A 73 -2.53 0.18 17.25
CA VAL A 73 -2.15 1.38 16.49
C VAL A 73 -3.11 2.54 16.77
N CYS A 74 -4.43 2.30 16.73
CA CYS A 74 -5.42 3.35 17.00
C CYS A 74 -5.55 3.74 18.47
N SER A 75 -4.86 3.07 19.40
CA SER A 75 -4.71 3.56 20.78
C SER A 75 -3.68 4.68 20.90
N TRP A 76 -2.75 4.78 19.95
CA TRP A 76 -1.66 5.76 19.92
C TRP A 76 -1.85 6.86 18.87
N PHE A 77 -2.56 6.56 17.78
CA PHE A 77 -2.77 7.48 16.67
C PHE A 77 -4.26 7.79 16.48
N ASP A 78 -4.55 8.99 16.00
CA ASP A 78 -5.89 9.32 15.52
C ASP A 78 -6.16 8.61 14.19
N CYS A 79 -6.91 7.51 14.26
CA CYS A 79 -7.32 6.73 13.10
C CYS A 79 -8.65 7.20 12.47
N SER A 80 -9.20 8.35 12.84
CA SER A 80 -10.51 8.82 12.34
C SER A 80 -10.57 8.94 10.81
N ARG A 81 -9.43 9.11 10.15
CA ARG A 81 -9.28 9.21 8.70
C ARG A 81 -8.91 7.89 8.02
N ILE A 82 -8.82 6.78 8.76
CA ILE A 82 -8.38 5.49 8.24
C ILE A 82 -9.51 4.47 8.36
N GLU A 83 -9.84 3.82 7.26
CA GLU A 83 -10.76 2.69 7.18
C GLU A 83 -9.99 1.41 6.88
N ALA A 84 -9.97 0.49 7.84
CA ALA A 84 -9.38 -0.83 7.67
C ALA A 84 -10.43 -1.82 7.20
N ARG A 85 -10.21 -2.45 6.05
CA ARG A 85 -11.01 -3.51 5.47
C ARG A 85 -10.29 -4.85 5.57
N GLY A 86 -11.05 -5.94 5.41
CA GLY A 86 -10.50 -7.29 5.31
C GLY A 86 -9.82 -7.56 3.97
N LYS A 87 -9.69 -8.85 3.62
CA LYS A 87 -9.08 -9.28 2.37
C LYS A 87 -9.71 -8.60 1.14
N TRP A 88 -8.86 -8.02 0.29
CA TRP A 88 -9.29 -7.51 -1.01
C TRP A 88 -9.68 -8.67 -1.96
N ASP A 89 -10.79 -8.51 -2.66
CA ASP A 89 -11.38 -9.55 -3.52
C ASP A 89 -10.95 -9.46 -5.01
N GLY A 90 -10.06 -8.50 -5.33
CA GLY A 90 -9.65 -8.24 -6.71
C GLY A 90 -10.64 -7.42 -7.53
N LYS A 91 -11.77 -7.01 -6.98
CA LYS A 91 -12.87 -6.35 -7.69
C LYS A 91 -13.32 -5.05 -7.03
N ASP A 92 -13.07 -4.88 -5.74
CA ASP A 92 -13.44 -3.67 -5.02
C ASP A 92 -12.41 -2.55 -5.28
N TYR A 93 -12.84 -1.54 -6.01
CA TYR A 93 -12.05 -0.34 -6.34
C TYR A 93 -12.83 0.89 -5.87
N PRO A 94 -12.72 1.28 -4.58
CA PRO A 94 -13.41 2.45 -4.04
C PRO A 94 -13.01 3.74 -4.75
N ASP A 95 -13.86 4.76 -4.64
CA ASP A 95 -13.49 6.09 -5.13
C ASP A 95 -12.34 6.68 -4.32
N GLY A 96 -11.40 7.26 -5.02
CA GLY A 96 -10.18 7.83 -4.46
C GLY A 96 -9.31 8.49 -5.51
N ASP A 97 -8.19 9.05 -5.06
CA ASP A 97 -7.25 9.78 -5.91
C ASP A 97 -6.00 8.94 -6.23
N ILE A 98 -5.55 8.15 -5.26
CA ILE A 98 -4.32 7.36 -5.36
C ILE A 98 -4.64 5.91 -5.04
N PHE A 99 -4.13 4.99 -5.86
CA PHE A 99 -4.21 3.55 -5.63
C PHE A 99 -2.83 2.95 -5.46
N THR A 100 -2.63 2.20 -4.41
CA THR A 100 -1.39 1.45 -4.17
C THR A 100 -1.71 -0.01 -3.89
N ILE A 101 -0.90 -0.91 -4.41
CA ILE A 101 -1.01 -2.34 -4.14
C ILE A 101 0.36 -2.93 -3.84
N ASP A 102 0.48 -3.53 -2.68
CA ASP A 102 1.65 -4.22 -2.16
C ASP A 102 1.15 -5.34 -1.23
N CYS A 103 0.83 -6.50 -1.80
CA CYS A 103 0.07 -7.54 -1.12
C CYS A 103 0.66 -8.93 -1.28
N GLU A 104 1.92 -9.00 -1.64
CA GLU A 104 2.69 -10.25 -1.65
C GLU A 104 2.08 -11.37 -2.51
N GLY A 105 1.53 -11.02 -3.67
CA GLY A 105 1.01 -11.99 -4.65
C GLY A 105 -0.42 -11.70 -5.13
N CYS A 106 -1.21 -10.89 -4.44
CA CYS A 106 -2.56 -10.57 -4.89
C CYS A 106 -2.58 -9.60 -6.10
N GLU A 107 -1.46 -8.95 -6.40
CA GLU A 107 -1.29 -8.06 -7.56
C GLU A 107 -1.60 -8.76 -8.90
N VAL A 108 -1.49 -10.08 -8.96
CA VAL A 108 -1.88 -10.87 -10.15
C VAL A 108 -3.39 -10.79 -10.46
N SER A 109 -4.20 -10.41 -9.47
CA SER A 109 -5.64 -10.22 -9.63
C SER A 109 -6.03 -8.81 -10.07
N LEU A 110 -5.06 -7.89 -10.23
CA LEU A 110 -5.30 -6.50 -10.56
C LEU A 110 -5.96 -6.35 -11.94
N ASP A 111 -7.03 -5.57 -11.99
CA ASP A 111 -7.64 -5.08 -13.22
C ASP A 111 -7.07 -3.71 -13.57
N PHE A 112 -6.15 -3.67 -14.55
CA PHE A 112 -5.51 -2.44 -14.99
C PHE A 112 -6.49 -1.44 -15.62
N SER A 113 -7.64 -1.88 -16.12
CA SER A 113 -8.67 -0.97 -16.63
C SER A 113 -9.40 -0.26 -15.49
N ALA A 114 -9.67 -0.96 -14.40
CA ALA A 114 -10.35 -0.41 -13.24
C ALA A 114 -9.52 0.67 -12.51
N ILE A 115 -8.19 0.51 -12.46
CA ILE A 115 -7.33 1.47 -11.76
C ILE A 115 -7.04 2.75 -12.56
N ARG A 116 -7.41 2.83 -13.83
CA ARG A 116 -7.23 4.05 -14.65
C ARG A 116 -8.03 5.26 -14.15
N LYS A 117 -9.02 5.04 -13.30
CA LYS A 117 -9.77 6.13 -12.68
C LYS A 117 -8.98 6.92 -11.63
N TYR A 118 -7.91 6.34 -11.07
CA TYR A 118 -7.08 7.03 -10.10
C TYR A 118 -6.05 7.93 -10.77
N GLN A 119 -5.72 9.06 -10.13
CA GLN A 119 -4.75 10.02 -10.64
C GLN A 119 -3.32 9.43 -10.69
N ILE A 120 -3.00 8.59 -9.71
CA ILE A 120 -1.71 7.92 -9.59
C ILE A 120 -1.95 6.50 -9.09
N CYS A 121 -1.24 5.54 -9.69
CA CYS A 121 -1.20 4.17 -9.22
C CYS A 121 0.23 3.73 -8.94
N LEU A 122 0.44 2.98 -7.87
CA LEU A 122 1.67 2.24 -7.59
C LEU A 122 1.34 0.75 -7.49
N VAL A 123 2.14 -0.06 -8.17
CA VAL A 123 2.02 -1.53 -8.15
C VAL A 123 3.35 -2.11 -7.76
N SER A 124 3.41 -2.74 -6.59
CA SER A 124 4.52 -3.56 -6.16
C SER A 124 4.33 -4.98 -6.67
N VAL A 125 5.37 -5.51 -7.32
CA VAL A 125 5.39 -6.86 -7.90
C VAL A 125 6.46 -7.68 -7.22
N HIS A 126 6.09 -8.85 -6.74
CA HIS A 126 6.96 -9.74 -6.01
C HIS A 126 7.54 -10.85 -6.88
N ASN A 127 8.80 -11.22 -6.66
CA ASN A 127 9.51 -12.17 -7.52
C ASN A 127 9.03 -13.63 -7.39
N TRP A 128 8.29 -13.96 -6.35
CA TRP A 128 7.71 -15.30 -6.12
C TRP A 128 6.35 -15.54 -6.75
N ILE A 129 5.78 -14.54 -7.44
CA ILE A 129 4.53 -14.80 -8.17
C ILE A 129 4.79 -15.79 -9.31
N PRO A 130 3.79 -16.65 -9.65
CA PRO A 130 3.96 -17.64 -10.69
C PRO A 130 4.15 -16.99 -12.07
N TYR A 131 4.72 -17.73 -13.01
CA TYR A 131 4.99 -17.26 -14.38
C TYR A 131 3.75 -16.67 -15.07
N GLU A 132 2.59 -17.27 -14.88
CA GLU A 132 1.31 -16.78 -15.42
C GLU A 132 0.96 -15.38 -14.88
N GLY A 133 1.30 -15.10 -13.62
CA GLY A 133 1.18 -13.78 -13.03
C GLY A 133 2.08 -12.76 -13.72
N TRP A 134 3.35 -13.08 -13.93
CA TRP A 134 4.27 -12.23 -14.68
C TRP A 134 3.80 -11.98 -16.10
N ALA A 135 3.34 -13.01 -16.81
CA ALA A 135 2.82 -12.89 -18.17
C ALA A 135 1.63 -11.92 -18.26
N LYS A 136 0.81 -11.81 -17.18
CA LYS A 136 -0.28 -10.86 -17.08
C LYS A 136 0.20 -9.46 -16.75
N LEU A 137 1.15 -9.31 -15.82
CA LEU A 137 1.57 -8.01 -15.30
C LEU A 137 2.48 -7.24 -16.26
N ILE A 138 3.50 -7.89 -16.83
CA ILE A 138 4.52 -7.24 -17.67
C ILE A 138 3.92 -6.43 -18.80
N PRO A 139 2.99 -6.93 -19.64
CA PRO A 139 2.44 -6.15 -20.74
C PRO A 139 1.74 -4.86 -20.30
N ASN A 140 1.19 -4.85 -19.08
CA ASN A 140 0.52 -3.68 -18.50
C ASN A 140 1.48 -2.69 -17.86
N LEU A 141 2.65 -3.15 -17.39
CA LEU A 141 3.63 -2.34 -16.68
C LEU A 141 4.76 -1.82 -17.58
N VAL A 142 4.85 -2.24 -18.83
CA VAL A 142 5.97 -1.93 -19.75
C VAL A 142 6.23 -0.43 -19.90
N ASN A 143 5.20 0.41 -19.81
CA ASN A 143 5.30 1.86 -19.90
C ASN A 143 5.27 2.56 -18.54
N TRP A 144 5.28 1.81 -17.45
CA TRP A 144 5.28 2.37 -16.11
C TRP A 144 6.70 2.68 -15.64
N LYS A 145 6.84 3.68 -14.79
CA LYS A 145 8.13 4.07 -14.22
C LYS A 145 8.46 3.16 -13.04
N LEU A 146 9.60 2.47 -13.08
CA LEU A 146 10.17 1.81 -11.90
C LEU A 146 10.61 2.88 -10.89
N VAL A 147 10.03 2.88 -9.70
CA VAL A 147 10.30 3.87 -8.64
C VAL A 147 11.03 3.29 -7.44
N TYR A 148 10.92 1.98 -7.23
CA TYR A 148 11.59 1.30 -6.12
C TYR A 148 11.93 -0.15 -6.49
N GLY A 149 13.06 -0.63 -5.95
CA GLY A 149 13.44 -2.04 -5.95
C GLY A 149 14.04 -2.40 -4.60
N SER A 150 13.57 -3.48 -3.98
CA SER A 150 14.12 -3.96 -2.72
C SER A 150 15.57 -4.42 -2.87
N ARG A 151 16.37 -4.32 -1.79
CA ARG A 151 17.80 -4.70 -1.81
C ARG A 151 18.03 -6.17 -2.15
N ASP A 152 17.10 -7.03 -1.78
CA ASP A 152 17.14 -8.46 -2.04
C ASP A 152 16.49 -8.86 -3.38
N SER A 153 16.10 -7.86 -4.19
CA SER A 153 15.45 -8.04 -5.51
C SER A 153 14.15 -8.84 -5.46
N LYS A 154 13.48 -8.87 -4.32
CA LYS A 154 12.20 -9.59 -4.17
C LYS A 154 11.01 -8.79 -4.61
N GLU A 155 11.12 -7.47 -4.61
CA GLU A 155 10.04 -6.54 -4.90
C GLU A 155 10.50 -5.45 -5.85
N LEU A 156 9.66 -5.14 -6.82
CA LEU A 156 9.78 -3.98 -7.73
C LEU A 156 8.49 -3.18 -7.70
N THR A 157 8.56 -1.88 -7.43
CA THR A 157 7.39 -0.99 -7.43
C THR A 157 7.40 -0.10 -8.66
N PHE A 158 6.29 -0.10 -9.37
CA PHE A 158 6.05 0.68 -10.59
C PHE A 158 4.99 1.75 -10.34
N ARG A 159 5.21 2.93 -10.91
CA ARG A 159 4.28 4.05 -10.90
C ARG A 159 3.66 4.23 -12.27
N SER A 160 2.34 4.50 -12.31
CA SER A 160 1.60 4.77 -13.53
C SER A 160 2.17 5.96 -14.32
N PRO A 161 2.10 5.91 -15.66
CA PRO A 161 2.63 6.97 -16.54
C PRO A 161 1.71 8.18 -16.69
N TRP A 162 0.46 8.10 -16.19
CA TRP A 162 -0.53 9.20 -16.20
C TRP A 162 -0.61 9.92 -14.87
#